data_75875e3e569a05a391d0cda5175885b4
#
_entry.id   75875e3e569a05a391d0cda5175885b4
#
_cell.length_a   1.000
_cell.length_b   1.000
_cell.length_c   1.000
_cell.angle_alpha   90.00
_cell.angle_beta   90.00
_cell.angle_gamma   90.00
#
_symmetry.space_group_name_H-M   'P 1'
#
loop_
_entity.id
_entity.type
_entity.pdbx_description
1 polymer ?
#
loop_
_entity_poly.entity_id
_entity_poly.type
_entity_poly.pdbx_seq_one_letter_code
_entity_poly.pdbx_strand_id
1 'polypeptide(L)'
;MKAKAPKKTTKAVRATSKAKPSTRLLKLIVTALADKKAEDLRVLDVSKESSITDFLVLANGNSEPHLRALRIEVERVLDEEKAKILGVDTTKGSGWTVVDAFEVMIHLFTPDTRGKYRMELLWRDAIEVDLSRLLK
;
A
#
# COMPACT_ATOMS: atom_id res chain seq x y z
N MET A 1 9.54 -0.62 10.73
CA MET A 1 9.69 0.10 10.29
C MET A 1 10.32 0.96 10.91
N LYS A 2 10.74 1.16 11.33
CA LYS A 2 11.21 1.73 11.96
C LYS A 2 12.05 2.63 11.68
N ALA A 3 12.60 2.67 11.28
CA ALA A 3 13.47 3.42 11.00
C ALA A 3 13.16 4.59 10.78
N LYS A 4 12.81 5.21 11.02
CA LYS A 4 12.33 6.21 10.86
C LYS A 4 13.08 7.38 10.83
N ALA A 5 13.99 7.64 11.49
CA ALA A 5 14.69 8.88 11.53
C ALA A 5 15.05 9.41 10.19
N PRO A 6 15.66 8.69 9.38
CA PRO A 6 16.03 9.20 8.09
C PRO A 6 14.84 9.60 7.27
N LYS A 7 13.68 9.26 7.75
CA LYS A 7 12.57 9.55 6.97
C LYS A 7 12.28 10.99 6.86
N LYS A 8 12.73 11.81 7.73
CA LYS A 8 12.51 13.17 7.58
C LYS A 8 13.13 13.67 6.34
N THR A 9 14.32 13.33 6.05
CA THR A 9 14.99 13.74 4.86
C THR A 9 14.28 13.21 3.64
N THR A 10 13.83 11.97 3.75
CA THR A 10 13.13 11.36 2.66
C THR A 10 11.85 12.12 2.34
N LYS A 11 11.19 12.54 3.38
CA LYS A 11 9.97 13.25 3.17
C LYS A 11 10.19 14.57 2.46
N ALA A 12 11.24 15.26 2.79
CA ALA A 12 11.54 16.51 2.14
C ALA A 12 11.80 16.28 0.66
N VAL A 13 12.52 15.24 0.34
CA VAL A 13 12.81 14.93 -1.04
C VAL A 13 11.53 14.61 -1.79
N ARG A 14 10.67 13.83 -1.18
CA ARG A 14 9.42 13.50 -1.84
C ARG A 14 8.55 14.71 -2.06
N ALA A 15 8.58 15.65 -1.15
CA ALA A 15 7.78 16.84 -1.30
C ALA A 15 8.19 17.60 -2.55
N THR A 16 9.45 17.57 -2.87
CA THR A 16 9.89 18.27 -4.06
C THR A 16 9.64 17.46 -5.31
N SER A 17 9.42 16.19 -5.19
CA SER A 17 9.23 15.36 -6.36
C SER A 17 7.84 15.45 -6.92
N LYS A 18 6.98 16.13 -6.27
CA LYS A 18 5.71 16.32 -6.81
C LYS A 18 4.73 15.31 -6.88
N ALA A 19 4.80 14.30 -6.61
CA ALA A 19 3.76 13.37 -6.48
C ALA A 19 3.12 12.86 -7.71
N LYS A 20 3.48 13.26 -8.82
CA LYS A 20 2.84 12.74 -9.98
C LYS A 20 3.11 11.28 -10.17
N PRO A 21 4.35 10.81 -9.98
CA PRO A 21 4.64 9.39 -10.14
C PRO A 21 3.86 8.54 -9.14
N SER A 22 3.66 9.06 -7.95
CA SER A 22 2.93 8.30 -6.93
C SER A 22 1.50 8.06 -7.34
N THR A 23 0.86 9.06 -7.92
CA THR A 23 -0.54 8.93 -8.30
C THR A 23 -0.70 7.89 -9.41
N ARG A 24 0.20 7.92 -10.38
CA ARG A 24 0.13 6.95 -11.45
C ARG A 24 0.36 5.53 -10.93
N LEU A 25 1.37 5.38 -10.09
CA LEU A 25 1.69 4.09 -9.52
C LEU A 25 0.53 3.59 -8.68
N LEU A 26 -0.07 4.48 -7.91
CA LEU A 26 -1.19 4.13 -7.07
C LEU A 26 -2.34 3.58 -7.90
N LYS A 27 -2.63 4.23 -9.01
CA LYS A 27 -3.71 3.78 -9.88
C LYS A 27 -3.42 2.39 -10.43
N LEU A 28 -2.19 2.15 -10.85
CA LEU A 28 -1.82 0.85 -11.40
C LEU A 28 -1.92 -0.25 -10.36
N ILE A 29 -1.50 0.04 -9.14
CA ILE A 29 -1.56 -0.96 -8.07
C ILE A 29 -3.01 -1.27 -7.73
N VAL A 30 -3.83 -0.26 -7.59
CA VAL A 30 -5.23 -0.46 -7.23
C VAL A 30 -5.97 -1.20 -8.32
N THR A 31 -5.70 -0.87 -9.57
CA THR A 31 -6.31 -1.56 -10.69
C THR A 31 -5.93 -3.04 -10.71
N ALA A 32 -4.65 -3.30 -10.47
CA ALA A 32 -4.17 -4.68 -10.47
C ALA A 32 -4.82 -5.49 -9.35
N LEU A 33 -4.94 -4.88 -8.16
CA LEU A 33 -5.58 -5.57 -7.05
C LEU A 33 -7.05 -5.85 -7.35
N ALA A 34 -7.74 -4.88 -7.91
CA ALA A 34 -9.14 -5.07 -8.24
C ALA A 34 -9.31 -6.16 -9.29
N ASP A 35 -8.42 -6.20 -10.27
CA ASP A 35 -8.47 -7.23 -11.31
C ASP A 35 -8.26 -8.62 -10.74
N LYS A 36 -7.55 -8.72 -9.64
CA LYS A 36 -7.32 -10.02 -8.99
C LYS A 36 -8.30 -10.26 -7.86
N LYS A 37 -9.41 -9.55 -7.88
CA LYS A 37 -10.50 -9.78 -6.94
C LYS A 37 -10.21 -9.46 -5.49
N ALA A 38 -9.33 -8.51 -5.24
CA ALA A 38 -9.11 -8.04 -3.89
C ALA A 38 -10.40 -7.41 -3.38
N GLU A 39 -10.66 -7.54 -2.09
CA GLU A 39 -11.87 -7.02 -1.50
C GLU A 39 -11.55 -5.93 -0.49
N ASP A 40 -12.54 -5.13 -0.17
CA ASP A 40 -12.44 -4.08 0.83
C ASP A 40 -11.20 -3.22 0.60
N LEU A 41 -11.05 -2.79 -0.64
CA LEU A 41 -9.89 -2.02 -1.05
C LEU A 41 -10.02 -0.58 -0.58
N ARG A 42 -8.99 -0.06 0.04
CA ARG A 42 -9.00 1.33 0.49
C ARG A 42 -7.63 1.94 0.28
N VAL A 43 -7.61 3.22 0.00
CA VAL A 43 -6.38 3.96 -0.17
C VAL A 43 -6.42 5.17 0.75
N LEU A 44 -5.39 5.34 1.54
CA LEU A 44 -5.30 6.44 2.48
C LEU A 44 -4.10 7.31 2.13
N ASP A 45 -4.33 8.61 2.08
CA ASP A 45 -3.24 9.57 1.89
C ASP A 45 -2.75 9.92 3.28
N VAL A 46 -1.57 9.43 3.62
CA VAL A 46 -0.99 9.65 4.94
C VAL A 46 0.21 10.57 4.87
N SER A 47 0.35 11.27 3.77
CA SER A 47 1.56 12.07 3.56
C SER A 47 1.76 13.14 4.63
N LYS A 48 0.68 13.60 5.24
CA LYS A 48 0.81 14.61 6.28
C LYS A 48 1.12 14.05 7.64
N GLU A 49 0.78 12.80 7.89
CA GLU A 49 1.03 12.18 9.18
C GLU A 49 2.26 11.30 9.21
N SER A 50 2.69 10.85 8.06
CA SER A 50 3.74 9.84 8.00
C SER A 50 4.98 10.38 7.33
N SER A 51 6.14 10.07 7.87
CA SER A 51 7.40 10.36 7.21
C SER A 51 7.94 9.12 6.52
N ILE A 52 7.19 8.04 6.53
CA ILE A 52 7.62 6.79 5.93
C ILE A 52 7.08 6.59 4.52
N THR A 53 5.84 6.92 4.33
CA THR A 53 5.21 6.70 3.03
C THR A 53 4.14 7.77 2.81
N ASP A 54 3.76 7.96 1.57
CA ASP A 54 2.72 8.93 1.25
C ASP A 54 1.33 8.29 1.20
N PHE A 55 1.26 7.05 0.77
CA PHE A 55 -0.03 6.37 0.63
C PHE A 55 0.00 4.98 1.23
N LEU A 56 -1.12 4.61 1.83
CA LEU A 56 -1.32 3.24 2.27
C LEU A 56 -2.42 2.65 1.41
N VAL A 57 -2.19 1.45 0.90
CA VAL A 57 -3.20 0.70 0.18
C VAL A 57 -3.54 -0.50 1.04
N LEU A 58 -4.82 -0.67 1.35
CA LEU A 58 -5.29 -1.77 2.18
C LEU A 58 -6.24 -2.61 1.34
N ALA A 59 -6.08 -3.91 1.39
CA ALA A 59 -6.93 -4.80 0.62
C ALA A 59 -7.00 -6.15 1.29
N ASN A 60 -8.07 -6.88 1.03
CA ASN A 60 -8.26 -8.21 1.60
C ASN A 60 -8.14 -9.26 0.52
N GLY A 61 -7.55 -10.39 0.90
CA GLY A 61 -7.58 -11.59 0.09
C GLY A 61 -8.34 -12.65 0.86
N ASN A 62 -9.01 -13.54 0.16
CA ASN A 62 -9.88 -14.53 0.80
C ASN A 62 -9.13 -15.66 1.49
N SER A 63 -7.89 -15.86 1.16
CA SER A 63 -7.13 -16.99 1.66
C SER A 63 -5.67 -16.69 1.51
N GLU A 64 -4.82 -17.53 2.09
CA GLU A 64 -3.37 -17.36 1.94
C GLU A 64 -2.93 -17.42 0.47
N PRO A 65 -3.43 -18.37 -0.31
CA PRO A 65 -3.06 -18.36 -1.73
C PRO A 65 -3.50 -17.08 -2.45
N HIS A 66 -4.66 -16.54 -2.09
CA HIS A 66 -5.15 -15.31 -2.70
C HIS A 66 -4.23 -14.15 -2.30
N LEU A 67 -3.81 -14.09 -1.04
CA LEU A 67 -2.87 -13.07 -0.61
C LEU A 67 -1.58 -13.14 -1.41
N ARG A 68 -1.11 -14.36 -1.64
CA ARG A 68 0.12 -14.53 -2.41
C ARG A 68 -0.07 -14.05 -3.84
N ALA A 69 -1.22 -14.36 -4.43
CA ALA A 69 -1.50 -13.92 -5.79
C ALA A 69 -1.55 -12.39 -5.86
N LEU A 70 -2.16 -11.77 -4.87
CA LEU A 70 -2.23 -10.32 -4.83
C LEU A 70 -0.83 -9.71 -4.68
N ARG A 71 -0.01 -10.30 -3.80
CA ARG A 71 1.35 -9.82 -3.61
C ARG A 71 2.16 -9.92 -4.89
N ILE A 72 2.06 -11.06 -5.56
CA ILE A 72 2.80 -11.26 -6.78
C ILE A 72 2.39 -10.24 -7.84
N GLU A 73 1.11 -9.97 -7.90
CA GLU A 73 0.61 -9.00 -8.88
C GLU A 73 1.11 -7.59 -8.57
N VAL A 74 1.13 -7.22 -7.29
CA VAL A 74 1.64 -5.93 -6.90
C VAL A 74 3.13 -5.82 -7.26
N GLU A 75 3.88 -6.87 -6.98
CA GLU A 75 5.31 -6.89 -7.29
C GLU A 75 5.54 -6.76 -8.78
N ARG A 76 4.69 -7.40 -9.58
CA ARG A 76 4.81 -7.31 -11.02
C ARG A 76 4.60 -5.88 -11.51
N VAL A 77 3.59 -5.21 -10.97
CA VAL A 77 3.33 -3.82 -11.34
C VAL A 77 4.50 -2.93 -10.94
N LEU A 78 5.01 -3.12 -9.73
CA LEU A 78 6.13 -2.31 -9.26
C LEU A 78 7.36 -2.52 -10.14
N ASP A 79 7.59 -3.75 -10.52
CA ASP A 79 8.73 -4.06 -11.34
C ASP A 79 8.59 -3.42 -12.73
N GLU A 80 7.41 -3.51 -13.31
CA GLU A 80 7.18 -2.92 -14.62
C GLU A 80 7.34 -1.39 -14.59
N GLU A 81 6.95 -0.78 -13.50
CA GLU A 81 7.06 0.66 -13.37
C GLU A 81 8.43 1.08 -12.84
N LYS A 82 9.31 0.14 -12.66
CA LYS A 82 10.65 0.39 -12.14
C LYS A 82 10.63 1.07 -10.80
N ALA A 83 9.62 0.77 -10.02
CA ALA A 83 9.52 1.29 -8.66
C ALA A 83 10.27 0.33 -7.76
N LYS A 84 11.12 0.88 -6.94
CA LYS A 84 11.94 0.05 -6.08
C LYS A 84 11.11 -0.50 -4.91
N ILE A 85 11.26 -1.78 -4.66
CA ILE A 85 10.63 -2.41 -3.50
C ILE A 85 11.65 -2.39 -2.38
N LEU A 86 11.33 -1.69 -1.31
CA LEU A 86 12.23 -1.60 -0.18
C LEU A 86 12.18 -2.82 0.70
N GLY A 87 11.06 -3.49 0.73
CA GLY A 87 10.93 -4.69 1.53
C GLY A 87 9.59 -5.35 1.35
N VAL A 88 9.55 -6.64 1.64
CA VAL A 88 8.32 -7.42 1.62
C VAL A 88 8.32 -8.21 2.91
N ASP A 89 7.23 -8.10 3.67
CA ASP A 89 7.10 -8.83 4.90
C ASP A 89 5.91 -9.76 4.75
N THR A 90 6.19 -11.04 4.66
CA THR A 90 5.13 -12.00 4.50
C THR A 90 5.43 -13.21 5.37
N THR A 91 4.86 -13.25 6.55
CA THR A 91 5.02 -14.37 7.44
C THR A 91 3.94 -15.38 7.11
N LYS A 92 4.35 -16.58 6.75
CA LYS A 92 3.42 -17.61 6.36
C LYS A 92 2.38 -17.84 7.46
N GLY A 93 1.14 -17.85 7.06
CA GLY A 93 0.06 -18.12 8.01
C GLY A 93 -0.37 -16.94 8.84
N SER A 94 0.30 -15.79 8.68
CA SER A 94 -0.05 -14.64 9.50
C SER A 94 -1.30 -13.93 9.02
N GLY A 95 -1.64 -14.09 7.76
CA GLY A 95 -2.79 -13.39 7.19
C GLY A 95 -2.51 -11.92 6.92
N TRP A 96 -1.26 -11.53 6.90
CA TRP A 96 -0.90 -10.12 6.69
C TRP A 96 0.41 -10.05 5.91
N THR A 97 0.36 -9.40 4.78
CA THR A 97 1.54 -9.21 3.92
C THR A 97 1.71 -7.72 3.67
N VAL A 98 2.93 -7.24 3.76
CA VAL A 98 3.22 -5.84 3.53
C VAL A 98 4.24 -5.72 2.41
N VAL A 99 3.97 -4.86 1.44
CA VAL A 99 4.94 -4.56 0.39
C VAL A 99 5.26 -3.07 0.52
N ASP A 100 6.50 -2.76 0.81
CA ASP A 100 6.94 -1.39 1.03
C ASP A 100 7.65 -0.89 -0.22
N ALA A 101 7.04 0.04 -0.90
CA ALA A 101 7.58 0.59 -2.13
C ALA A 101 7.89 2.09 -2.00
N PHE A 102 8.28 2.49 -0.80
CA PHE A 102 8.71 3.86 -0.54
C PHE A 102 7.56 4.86 -0.50
N GLU A 103 6.99 5.23 -1.62
CA GLU A 103 5.89 6.19 -1.63
C GLU A 103 4.56 5.55 -1.33
N VAL A 104 4.45 4.26 -1.54
CA VAL A 104 3.23 3.52 -1.33
C VAL A 104 3.56 2.28 -0.51
N MET A 105 2.78 2.04 0.52
CA MET A 105 2.94 0.82 1.30
C MET A 105 1.65 0.04 1.18
N ILE A 106 1.73 -1.18 0.69
CA ILE A 106 0.56 -2.00 0.43
C ILE A 106 0.42 -3.04 1.53
N HIS A 107 -0.73 -3.05 2.19
CA HIS A 107 -1.04 -4.01 3.23
C HIS A 107 -2.14 -4.92 2.74
N LEU A 108 -1.86 -6.21 2.70
CA LEU A 108 -2.80 -7.21 2.25
C LEU A 108 -3.15 -8.10 3.43
N PHE A 109 -4.43 -8.31 3.66
CA PHE A 109 -4.91 -9.04 4.84
C PHE A 109 -5.93 -10.10 4.47
N THR A 110 -6.01 -11.14 5.29
CA THR A 110 -7.24 -11.91 5.29
C THR A 110 -8.27 -11.11 6.06
N PRO A 111 -9.56 -11.34 5.86
CA PRO A 111 -10.58 -10.55 6.57
C PRO A 111 -10.45 -10.59 8.08
N ASP A 112 -10.10 -11.75 8.64
CA ASP A 112 -9.91 -11.87 10.07
C ASP A 112 -8.82 -10.95 10.56
N THR A 113 -7.70 -10.95 9.87
CA THR A 113 -6.57 -10.14 10.27
C THR A 113 -6.87 -8.67 10.11
N ARG A 114 -7.61 -8.31 9.05
CA ARG A 114 -8.01 -6.94 8.83
C ARG A 114 -8.81 -6.42 10.02
N GLY A 115 -9.73 -7.23 10.51
CA GLY A 115 -10.54 -6.85 11.65
C GLY A 115 -9.76 -6.75 12.94
N LYS A 116 -8.69 -7.53 13.04
CA LYS A 116 -7.88 -7.52 14.22
C LYS A 116 -6.96 -6.32 14.31
N TYR A 117 -6.35 -5.99 13.21
CA TYR A 117 -5.35 -4.92 13.19
C TYR A 117 -5.85 -3.65 12.53
N ARG A 118 -6.95 -3.25 12.74
CA ARG A 118 -7.60 -2.05 12.26
C ARG A 118 -6.69 -0.90 11.90
N MET A 119 -5.96 -1.02 10.82
CA MET A 119 -5.05 0.03 10.36
C MET A 119 -5.79 1.34 10.12
N GLU A 120 -7.04 1.25 9.73
CA GLU A 120 -7.82 2.44 9.48
C GLU A 120 -7.95 3.30 10.72
N LEU A 121 -7.94 2.69 11.89
CA LEU A 121 -8.05 3.45 13.11
C LEU A 121 -6.77 4.15 13.48
N LEU A 122 -5.64 3.56 13.10
CA LEU A 122 -4.35 4.18 13.34
C LEU A 122 -4.19 5.43 12.51
N TRP A 123 -4.81 5.44 11.32
CA TRP A 123 -4.68 6.55 10.40
C TRP A 123 -5.99 7.26 10.19
N ARG A 124 -6.78 7.37 11.24
CA ARG A 124 -8.12 7.92 11.07
C ARG A 124 -8.14 9.38 10.63
N ASP A 125 -7.04 10.09 10.82
CA ASP A 125 -6.99 11.47 10.36
C ASP A 125 -6.50 11.57 8.92
N ALA A 126 -6.18 10.46 8.30
CA ALA A 126 -5.74 10.47 6.92
C ALA A 126 -6.91 10.72 6.00
N ILE A 127 -6.60 11.20 4.82
CA ILE A 127 -7.62 11.45 3.82
C ILE A 127 -7.82 10.20 3.00
N GLU A 128 -9.04 9.73 2.93
CA GLU A 128 -9.31 8.54 2.13
C GLU A 128 -9.44 8.96 0.68
N VAL A 129 -8.68 8.31 -0.20
CA VAL A 129 -8.69 8.61 -1.60
C VAL A 129 -9.86 7.93 -2.26
N ASP A 130 -10.57 8.65 -3.12
CA ASP A 130 -11.76 8.14 -3.78
C ASP A 130 -11.35 7.14 -4.86
N LEU A 131 -11.67 5.87 -4.64
CA LEU A 131 -11.28 4.82 -5.57
C LEU A 131 -11.91 4.99 -6.95
N SER A 132 -13.11 5.55 -7.00
CA SER A 132 -13.75 5.70 -8.30
C SER A 132 -12.94 6.61 -9.21
N ARG A 133 -12.19 7.53 -8.64
CA ARG A 133 -11.36 8.40 -9.44
C ARG A 133 -10.11 7.68 -9.91
N LEU A 134 -9.59 6.80 -9.09
CA LEU A 134 -8.41 6.05 -9.47
C LEU A 134 -8.72 4.97 -10.49
N LEU A 135 -9.87 4.35 -10.37
CA LEU A 135 -10.20 3.22 -11.24
C LEU A 135 -10.86 3.62 -12.54
N LYS A 136 -11.10 4.91 -12.73
CA LYS A 136 -11.74 5.33 -13.94
C LYS A 136 -10.95 5.10 -15.18
#